data_980f91ffb4b1133676bb7676a08331f5
#
_entry.id   980f91ffb4b1133676bb7676a08331f5
#
_cell.length_a   1.000
_cell.length_b   1.000
_cell.length_c   1.000
_cell.angle_alpha   90.00
_cell.angle_beta   90.00
_cell.angle_gamma   90.00
#
_symmetry.space_group_name_H-M   'P 1'
#
loop_
_entity.id
_entity.type
_entity.pdbx_description
1 polymer ?
#
loop_
_entity_poly.entity_id
_entity_poly.type
_entity_poly.pdbx_seq_one_letter_code
_entity_poly.pdbx_strand_id
1 'polypeptide(L)'
;MNFKKEDETMKQFEMYELTIKGEEPQGSQALVDVTAEFTCGGQTTKVKGFYAGDGNYKVRFYPSLAGAYTYRVSGLMQAEGSLVCLPNEDKKAGLVRAEGTHFVYDGGEIFKPFGTTIYALSHQEEERIAQTMETLSTAPFNKVRHCVFPKHYDYNHNDPELYAFEKDADGKWDVNRPCFAFWEHLEKQIFALADMGIQSDLILFHPYDKWGFSHMTMEENLIYLDYLLRRFAAIPQIWWSMANEY
;
A
#
# COMPACT_ATOMS: atom_id res chain seq x y z
N MET A 1 38.47 -3.56 9.65
CA MET A 1 38.16 -2.36 8.83
C MET A 1 36.67 -2.11 9.03
N ASN A 2 36.31 -1.17 9.88
CA ASN A 2 34.91 -0.77 10.05
C ASN A 2 34.54 0.13 8.87
N PHE A 3 33.83 -0.41 7.89
CA PHE A 3 33.11 0.42 6.94
C PHE A 3 32.01 1.15 7.75
N LYS A 4 32.15 2.47 7.93
CA LYS A 4 31.01 3.33 8.26
C LYS A 4 30.03 3.16 7.10
N LYS A 5 28.90 2.48 7.34
CA LYS A 5 27.74 2.56 6.44
C LYS A 5 27.42 4.05 6.35
N GLU A 6 27.40 4.63 5.14
CA GLU A 6 26.84 5.97 4.95
C GLU A 6 25.45 5.96 5.56
N ASP A 7 25.12 7.01 6.31
CA ASP A 7 23.81 7.12 6.94
C ASP A 7 22.74 7.04 5.84
N GLU A 8 21.91 6.02 5.88
CA GLU A 8 20.84 5.83 4.93
C GLU A 8 19.85 6.98 5.13
N THR A 9 19.47 7.67 4.04
CA THR A 9 18.62 8.86 4.10
C THR A 9 17.20 8.52 3.69
N MET A 10 16.23 9.15 4.33
CA MET A 10 14.83 9.19 3.94
C MET A 10 14.35 10.65 3.91
N LYS A 11 13.16 10.90 3.39
CA LYS A 11 12.60 12.25 3.29
C LYS A 11 11.27 12.34 4.04
N GLN A 12 11.08 13.42 4.74
CA GLN A 12 9.85 13.71 5.48
C GLN A 12 8.64 13.64 4.56
N PHE A 13 7.54 13.01 5.02
CA PHE A 13 6.30 12.84 4.29
C PHE A 13 6.37 11.92 3.05
N GLU A 14 7.47 11.20 2.86
CA GLU A 14 7.61 10.17 1.83
C GLU A 14 7.75 8.79 2.49
N MET A 15 7.26 7.76 1.83
CA MET A 15 7.39 6.38 2.32
C MET A 15 8.86 5.95 2.30
N TYR A 16 9.35 5.45 3.43
CA TYR A 16 10.60 4.72 3.52
C TYR A 16 10.33 3.21 3.56
N GLU A 17 11.09 2.43 2.81
CA GLU A 17 10.99 0.97 2.79
C GLU A 17 12.34 0.34 3.19
N LEU A 18 12.31 -0.53 4.21
CA LEU A 18 13.40 -1.39 4.60
C LEU A 18 13.09 -2.82 4.14
N THR A 19 14.01 -3.43 3.41
CA THR A 19 13.92 -4.84 2.99
C THR A 19 14.97 -5.69 3.70
N ILE A 20 14.53 -6.81 4.29
CA ILE A 20 15.38 -7.77 4.98
C ILE A 20 15.20 -9.14 4.32
N LYS A 21 16.28 -9.80 3.98
CA LYS A 21 16.25 -11.17 3.42
C LYS A 21 16.18 -12.21 4.52
N GLY A 22 15.33 -13.21 4.33
CA GLY A 22 15.17 -14.35 5.23
C GLY A 22 14.59 -15.57 4.52
N GLU A 23 14.36 -16.63 5.27
CA GLU A 23 13.68 -17.82 4.79
C GLU A 23 12.18 -17.57 4.60
N GLU A 24 11.51 -18.38 3.79
CA GLU A 24 10.07 -18.34 3.65
C GLU A 24 9.38 -18.66 4.99
N PRO A 25 8.31 -17.94 5.38
CA PRO A 25 7.65 -18.17 6.66
C PRO A 25 6.98 -19.55 6.71
N GLN A 26 7.10 -20.22 7.87
CA GLN A 26 6.51 -21.52 8.14
C GLN A 26 5.05 -21.38 8.58
N GLY A 27 4.14 -20.99 7.73
CA GLY A 27 2.73 -20.77 8.09
C GLY A 27 2.11 -19.66 7.30
N SER A 28 1.35 -18.78 7.97
CA SER A 28 0.74 -17.64 7.29
C SER A 28 1.79 -16.70 6.71
N GLN A 29 1.73 -16.50 5.38
CA GLN A 29 2.53 -15.50 4.69
C GLN A 29 1.93 -14.09 4.83
N ALA A 30 0.64 -14.00 5.17
CA ALA A 30 -0.04 -12.72 5.41
C ALA A 30 0.25 -12.14 6.81
N LEU A 31 0.37 -13.00 7.83
CA LEU A 31 0.48 -12.60 9.24
C LEU A 31 1.86 -12.90 9.83
N VAL A 32 2.92 -12.48 9.15
CA VAL A 32 4.28 -12.66 9.67
C VAL A 32 4.52 -11.82 10.93
N ASP A 33 5.23 -12.40 11.92
CA ASP A 33 5.65 -11.68 13.11
C ASP A 33 6.92 -10.88 12.83
N VAL A 34 6.74 -9.72 12.22
CA VAL A 34 7.80 -8.73 11.98
C VAL A 34 7.28 -7.36 12.41
N THR A 35 8.01 -6.71 13.29
CA THR A 35 7.67 -5.39 13.82
C THR A 35 8.90 -4.50 13.80
N ALA A 36 8.75 -3.24 13.42
CA ALA A 36 9.79 -2.24 13.51
C ALA A 36 9.35 -1.06 14.39
N GLU A 37 10.29 -0.55 15.16
CA GLU A 37 10.15 0.67 15.95
C GLU A 37 11.10 1.73 15.39
N PHE A 38 10.56 2.88 15.02
CA PHE A 38 11.32 4.05 14.55
C PHE A 38 11.23 5.15 15.59
N THR A 39 12.36 5.64 16.07
CA THR A 39 12.43 6.65 17.14
C THR A 39 13.15 7.91 16.65
N CYS A 40 12.49 9.07 16.79
CA CYS A 40 13.03 10.39 16.51
C CYS A 40 12.54 11.38 17.57
N GLY A 41 13.42 12.24 18.11
CA GLY A 41 13.06 13.28 19.09
C GLY A 41 12.34 12.75 20.34
N GLY A 42 12.59 11.52 20.75
CA GLY A 42 11.92 10.88 21.88
C GLY A 42 10.53 10.29 21.56
N GLN A 43 10.05 10.40 20.33
CA GLN A 43 8.82 9.77 19.87
C GLN A 43 9.15 8.45 19.15
N THR A 44 8.43 7.38 19.48
CA THR A 44 8.58 6.07 18.85
C THR A 44 7.29 5.70 18.10
N THR A 45 7.44 5.37 16.84
CA THR A 45 6.37 4.82 16.01
C THR A 45 6.64 3.35 15.76
N LYS A 46 5.64 2.52 16.02
CA LYS A 46 5.69 1.08 15.82
C LYS A 46 4.87 0.70 14.57
N VAL A 47 5.49 -0.06 13.67
CA VAL A 47 4.86 -0.53 12.43
C VAL A 47 5.07 -2.02 12.29
N LYS A 48 4.09 -2.71 11.68
CA LYS A 48 4.20 -4.12 11.34
C LYS A 48 4.84 -4.27 9.95
N GLY A 49 5.73 -5.24 9.80
CA GLY A 49 6.26 -5.66 8.50
C GLY A 49 5.36 -6.69 7.82
N PHE A 50 5.66 -6.97 6.57
CA PHE A 50 4.98 -7.97 5.75
C PHE A 50 5.98 -8.81 4.95
N TYR A 51 5.55 -10.00 4.55
CA TYR A 51 6.28 -10.84 3.63
C TYR A 51 5.84 -10.51 2.19
N ALA A 52 6.80 -10.27 1.32
CA ALA A 52 6.57 -9.85 -0.06
C ALA A 52 6.94 -10.93 -1.11
N GLY A 53 7.19 -12.17 -0.66
CA GLY A 53 7.65 -13.25 -1.53
C GLY A 53 9.18 -13.33 -1.64
N ASP A 54 9.69 -14.44 -2.15
CA ASP A 54 11.11 -14.66 -2.47
C ASP A 54 12.09 -14.36 -1.33
N GLY A 55 11.69 -14.65 -0.09
CA GLY A 55 12.48 -14.37 1.11
C GLY A 55 12.58 -12.88 1.45
N ASN A 56 11.75 -12.01 0.89
CA ASN A 56 11.76 -10.59 1.19
C ASN A 56 10.77 -10.26 2.31
N TYR A 57 11.27 -9.78 3.44
CA TYR A 57 10.50 -9.17 4.50
C TYR A 57 10.65 -7.66 4.40
N LYS A 58 9.54 -6.93 4.33
CA LYS A 58 9.53 -5.50 4.13
C LYS A 58 8.88 -4.79 5.30
N VAL A 59 9.43 -3.65 5.66
CA VAL A 59 8.84 -2.71 6.63
C VAL A 59 8.70 -1.37 5.93
N ARG A 60 7.50 -0.80 5.94
CA ARG A 60 7.23 0.52 5.38
C ARG A 60 6.91 1.50 6.50
N PHE A 61 7.53 2.64 6.44
CA PHE A 61 7.41 3.69 7.43
C PHE A 61 7.14 5.04 6.77
N TYR A 62 6.23 5.81 7.38
CA TYR A 62 5.93 7.18 6.98
C TYR A 62 6.51 8.16 8.00
N PRO A 63 7.64 8.83 7.71
CA PRO A 63 8.26 9.78 8.63
C PRO A 63 7.52 11.13 8.62
N SER A 64 6.90 11.48 9.73
CA SER A 64 6.25 12.78 9.92
C SER A 64 7.17 13.87 10.50
N LEU A 65 8.33 13.49 11.01
CA LEU A 65 9.33 14.42 11.58
C LEU A 65 10.62 14.35 10.78
N ALA A 66 11.24 15.49 10.51
CA ALA A 66 12.63 15.55 10.04
C ALA A 66 13.60 15.41 11.21
N GLY A 67 14.75 14.77 11.00
CA GLY A 67 15.77 14.59 12.02
C GLY A 67 16.43 13.23 12.01
N ALA A 68 17.20 12.94 13.07
CA ALA A 68 17.87 11.66 13.22
C ALA A 68 16.91 10.62 13.80
N TYR A 69 16.82 9.48 13.12
CA TYR A 69 16.04 8.31 13.55
C TYR A 69 16.97 7.17 13.93
N THR A 70 16.55 6.40 14.91
CA THR A 70 17.02 5.03 15.11
C THR A 70 15.88 4.07 14.82
N TYR A 71 16.19 2.89 14.29
CA TYR A 71 15.19 1.84 14.12
C TYR A 71 15.65 0.50 14.68
N ARG A 72 14.68 -0.29 15.11
CA ARG A 72 14.88 -1.68 15.54
C ARG A 72 13.75 -2.55 14.98
N VAL A 73 14.13 -3.61 14.27
CA VAL A 73 13.23 -4.67 13.79
C VAL A 73 13.33 -5.87 14.72
N SER A 74 12.19 -6.48 15.03
CA SER A 74 12.07 -7.64 15.92
C SER A 74 11.04 -8.64 15.38
N GLY A 75 11.03 -9.84 15.97
CA GLY A 75 10.21 -10.98 15.55
C GLY A 75 11.02 -11.97 14.72
N LEU A 76 10.46 -12.45 13.63
CA LEU A 76 11.13 -13.38 12.69
C LEU A 76 12.41 -12.77 12.10
N MET A 77 12.42 -11.46 11.88
CA MET A 77 13.56 -10.72 11.36
C MET A 77 14.14 -9.82 12.46
N GLN A 78 15.46 -9.63 12.42
CA GLN A 78 16.15 -8.70 13.31
C GLN A 78 17.06 -7.79 12.49
N ALA A 79 16.91 -6.49 12.73
CA ALA A 79 17.79 -5.45 12.18
C ALA A 79 17.73 -4.22 13.09
N GLU A 80 18.79 -3.45 13.09
CA GLU A 80 18.82 -2.14 13.75
C GLU A 80 19.73 -1.19 12.98
N GLY A 81 19.49 0.09 13.12
CA GLY A 81 20.30 1.10 12.42
C GLY A 81 19.87 2.52 12.73
N SER A 82 20.49 3.43 12.01
CA SER A 82 20.19 4.86 12.07
C SER A 82 19.90 5.41 10.67
N LEU A 83 19.02 6.39 10.61
CA LEU A 83 18.56 7.04 9.39
C LEU A 83 18.57 8.55 9.62
N VAL A 84 18.78 9.31 8.55
CA VAL A 84 18.56 10.76 8.58
C VAL A 84 17.34 11.08 7.75
N CYS A 85 16.30 11.65 8.36
CA CYS A 85 15.12 12.14 7.67
C CYS A 85 15.33 13.61 7.32
N LEU A 86 15.48 13.88 6.03
CA LEU A 86 15.61 15.23 5.49
C LEU A 86 14.24 15.93 5.48
N PRO A 87 14.17 17.25 5.75
CA PRO A 87 12.90 17.98 5.61
C PRO A 87 12.43 17.97 4.16
N ASN A 88 11.11 18.02 3.99
CA ASN A 88 10.49 18.12 2.67
C ASN A 88 9.85 19.50 2.52
N GLU A 89 10.32 20.25 1.55
CA GLU A 89 9.84 21.62 1.27
C GLU A 89 8.68 21.63 0.26
N ASP A 90 8.33 20.47 -0.34
CA ASP A 90 7.20 20.38 -1.25
C ASP A 90 5.89 20.50 -0.47
N LYS A 91 5.13 21.53 -0.79
CA LYS A 91 3.84 21.79 -0.14
C LYS A 91 2.77 20.74 -0.46
N LYS A 92 2.97 19.93 -1.49
CA LYS A 92 2.11 18.78 -1.87
C LYS A 92 2.62 17.46 -1.32
N ALA A 93 3.63 17.48 -0.47
CA ALA A 93 4.15 16.27 0.14
C ALA A 93 3.18 15.70 1.19
N GLY A 94 3.18 14.40 1.29
CA GLY A 94 2.55 13.66 2.37
C GLY A 94 1.09 13.32 2.19
N LEU A 95 0.49 12.90 3.29
CA LEU A 95 -0.92 12.53 3.37
C LEU A 95 -1.82 13.73 3.18
N VAL A 96 -2.95 13.52 2.54
CA VAL A 96 -4.04 14.52 2.49
C VAL A 96 -4.97 14.29 3.67
N ARG A 97 -5.14 15.30 4.50
CA ARG A 97 -5.97 15.26 5.71
C ARG A 97 -7.12 16.26 5.63
N ALA A 98 -8.21 15.97 6.33
CA ALA A 98 -9.27 16.93 6.54
C ALA A 98 -8.84 17.96 7.60
N GLU A 99 -8.89 19.25 7.25
CA GLU A 99 -8.63 20.37 8.15
C GLU A 99 -9.78 21.37 8.03
N GLY A 100 -10.63 21.40 9.03
CA GLY A 100 -11.88 22.19 8.98
C GLY A 100 -12.76 21.76 7.81
N THR A 101 -12.94 22.66 6.83
CA THR A 101 -13.77 22.43 5.62
C THR A 101 -12.96 22.11 4.38
N HIS A 102 -11.66 21.90 4.52
CA HIS A 102 -10.75 21.68 3.42
C HIS A 102 -9.99 20.37 3.57
N PHE A 103 -9.42 19.90 2.46
CA PHE A 103 -8.37 18.90 2.47
C PHE A 103 -7.03 19.57 2.29
N VAL A 104 -6.03 19.15 3.06
CA VAL A 104 -4.69 19.75 3.08
C VAL A 104 -3.63 18.64 3.08
N TYR A 105 -2.60 18.81 2.27
CA TYR A 105 -1.40 17.95 2.34
C TYR A 105 -0.63 18.20 3.66
N ASP A 106 0.08 17.21 4.17
CA ASP A 106 0.99 17.41 5.32
C ASP A 106 2.02 18.53 5.04
N GLY A 107 2.41 18.74 3.78
CA GLY A 107 3.24 19.87 3.31
C GLY A 107 2.56 21.24 3.32
N GLY A 108 1.23 21.29 3.55
CA GLY A 108 0.48 22.52 3.79
C GLY A 108 -0.28 23.11 2.59
N GLU A 109 -0.21 22.51 1.39
CA GLU A 109 -1.03 22.96 0.26
C GLU A 109 -2.46 22.40 0.34
N ILE A 110 -3.45 23.22 -0.02
CA ILE A 110 -4.86 22.80 -0.11
C ILE A 110 -5.02 21.82 -1.26
N PHE A 111 -5.58 20.64 -0.96
CA PHE A 111 -5.98 19.66 -1.95
C PHE A 111 -7.45 19.86 -2.35
N LYS A 112 -7.69 20.09 -3.63
CA LYS A 112 -9.03 20.21 -4.19
C LYS A 112 -9.32 18.95 -5.02
N PRO A 113 -10.05 17.94 -4.48
CA PRO A 113 -10.28 16.70 -5.17
C PRO A 113 -11.10 16.91 -6.44
N PHE A 114 -10.55 16.45 -7.56
CA PHE A 114 -11.25 16.33 -8.82
C PHE A 114 -10.92 14.97 -9.41
N GLY A 115 -11.84 14.03 -9.27
CA GLY A 115 -11.55 12.61 -9.49
C GLY A 115 -12.48 11.93 -10.48
N THR A 116 -12.10 10.71 -10.81
CA THR A 116 -12.91 9.76 -11.57
C THR A 116 -12.90 8.39 -10.91
N THR A 117 -13.76 7.48 -11.38
CA THR A 117 -13.83 6.11 -10.91
C THR A 117 -13.47 5.14 -12.02
N ILE A 118 -12.50 4.26 -11.74
CA ILE A 118 -12.05 3.20 -12.63
C ILE A 118 -11.99 1.92 -11.83
N TYR A 119 -13.16 1.34 -11.48
CA TYR A 119 -13.28 0.23 -10.54
C TYR A 119 -12.30 -0.91 -10.82
N ALA A 120 -12.18 -1.34 -12.06
CA ALA A 120 -11.40 -2.48 -12.48
C ALA A 120 -10.00 -2.12 -13.00
N LEU A 121 -9.40 -1.01 -12.57
CA LEU A 121 -8.11 -0.52 -13.08
C LEU A 121 -7.05 -1.64 -13.07
N SER A 122 -6.84 -2.28 -11.92
CA SER A 122 -5.82 -3.32 -11.73
C SER A 122 -6.26 -4.73 -12.20
N HIS A 123 -7.46 -4.84 -12.80
CA HIS A 123 -8.04 -6.12 -13.21
C HIS A 123 -8.24 -6.21 -14.73
N GLN A 124 -7.66 -5.29 -15.48
CA GLN A 124 -7.69 -5.28 -16.93
C GLN A 124 -6.38 -5.81 -17.51
N GLU A 125 -6.41 -6.10 -18.80
CA GLU A 125 -5.24 -6.43 -19.59
C GLU A 125 -4.22 -5.28 -19.57
N GLU A 126 -2.93 -5.59 -19.59
CA GLU A 126 -1.82 -4.61 -19.54
C GLU A 126 -1.95 -3.49 -20.58
N GLU A 127 -2.38 -3.82 -21.81
CA GLU A 127 -2.59 -2.83 -22.87
C GLU A 127 -3.66 -1.80 -22.49
N ARG A 128 -4.78 -2.24 -21.90
CA ARG A 128 -5.86 -1.36 -21.44
C ARG A 128 -5.43 -0.52 -20.24
N ILE A 129 -4.66 -1.09 -19.33
CA ILE A 129 -4.07 -0.34 -18.21
C ILE A 129 -3.14 0.75 -18.76
N ALA A 130 -2.25 0.43 -19.68
CA ALA A 130 -1.32 1.39 -20.27
C ALA A 130 -2.08 2.54 -20.99
N GLN A 131 -3.11 2.23 -21.78
CA GLN A 131 -3.97 3.23 -22.44
C GLN A 131 -4.70 4.12 -21.41
N THR A 132 -5.15 3.52 -20.29
CA THR A 132 -5.81 4.26 -19.21
C THR A 132 -4.84 5.22 -18.53
N MET A 133 -3.61 4.77 -18.23
CA MET A 133 -2.58 5.63 -17.63
C MET A 133 -2.17 6.76 -18.57
N GLU A 134 -2.03 6.50 -19.88
CA GLU A 134 -1.78 7.55 -20.88
C GLU A 134 -2.89 8.59 -20.89
N THR A 135 -4.16 8.16 -20.86
CA THR A 135 -5.31 9.06 -20.81
C THR A 135 -5.29 9.90 -19.53
N LEU A 136 -5.01 9.28 -18.38
CA LEU A 136 -4.95 9.97 -17.07
C LEU A 136 -3.81 10.99 -17.02
N SER A 137 -2.68 10.74 -17.68
CA SER A 137 -1.53 11.65 -17.68
C SER A 137 -1.83 13.01 -18.31
N THR A 138 -2.85 13.09 -19.15
CA THR A 138 -3.31 14.33 -19.84
C THR A 138 -4.65 14.86 -19.33
N ALA A 139 -5.35 14.06 -18.51
CA ALA A 139 -6.64 14.46 -17.94
C ALA A 139 -6.43 15.31 -16.66
N PRO A 140 -7.40 16.18 -16.31
CA PRO A 140 -7.27 17.08 -15.15
C PRO A 140 -7.55 16.38 -13.82
N PHE A 141 -7.60 15.05 -13.75
CA PHE A 141 -7.90 14.31 -12.55
C PHE A 141 -6.69 14.26 -11.60
N ASN A 142 -6.95 14.48 -10.31
CA ASN A 142 -5.97 14.32 -9.24
C ASN A 142 -6.36 13.26 -8.22
N LYS A 143 -7.43 12.48 -8.49
CA LYS A 143 -7.90 11.39 -7.66
C LYS A 143 -8.61 10.33 -8.50
N VAL A 144 -8.24 9.06 -8.33
CA VAL A 144 -8.86 7.91 -9.00
C VAL A 144 -9.37 6.94 -7.95
N ARG A 145 -10.64 6.55 -8.07
CA ARG A 145 -11.27 5.55 -7.20
C ARG A 145 -11.25 4.19 -7.89
N HIS A 146 -10.64 3.19 -7.26
CA HIS A 146 -10.49 1.84 -7.81
C HIS A 146 -10.54 0.76 -6.74
N CYS A 147 -10.85 -0.48 -7.15
CA CYS A 147 -11.07 -1.60 -6.22
C CYS A 147 -9.81 -2.44 -6.02
N VAL A 148 -9.63 -2.98 -4.80
CA VAL A 148 -8.67 -4.05 -4.51
C VAL A 148 -9.18 -5.37 -5.09
N PHE A 149 -10.43 -5.74 -4.82
CA PHE A 149 -11.04 -6.93 -5.39
C PHE A 149 -11.69 -6.65 -6.75
N PRO A 150 -11.72 -7.63 -7.67
CA PRO A 150 -12.37 -7.47 -8.95
C PRO A 150 -13.87 -7.24 -8.79
N LYS A 151 -14.42 -6.30 -9.54
CA LYS A 151 -15.85 -5.97 -9.52
C LYS A 151 -16.54 -6.56 -10.74
N HIS A 152 -17.58 -7.36 -10.52
CA HIS A 152 -18.47 -7.86 -11.57
C HIS A 152 -19.61 -6.87 -11.82
N TYR A 153 -19.77 -6.40 -13.06
CA TYR A 153 -20.86 -5.51 -13.47
C TYR A 153 -21.03 -5.53 -14.99
N ASP A 154 -22.14 -5.01 -15.49
CA ASP A 154 -22.58 -5.14 -16.90
C ASP A 154 -21.60 -4.64 -17.95
N TYR A 155 -20.66 -3.75 -17.58
CA TYR A 155 -19.67 -3.18 -18.49
C TYR A 155 -18.29 -3.83 -18.39
N ASN A 156 -18.11 -4.83 -17.53
CA ASN A 156 -16.86 -5.54 -17.35
C ASN A 156 -17.11 -7.03 -17.12
N HIS A 157 -16.94 -7.82 -18.17
CA HIS A 157 -17.17 -9.27 -18.16
C HIS A 157 -15.86 -10.07 -18.10
N ASN A 158 -14.71 -9.41 -18.16
CA ASN A 158 -13.41 -10.08 -18.14
C ASN A 158 -13.12 -10.64 -16.75
N ASP A 159 -12.58 -11.85 -16.72
CA ASP A 159 -11.97 -12.39 -15.52
C ASP A 159 -10.55 -11.84 -15.40
N PRO A 160 -10.11 -11.39 -14.22
CA PRO A 160 -8.74 -10.96 -14.02
C PRO A 160 -7.74 -12.12 -14.20
N GLU A 161 -6.54 -11.80 -14.64
CA GLU A 161 -5.44 -12.77 -14.68
C GLU A 161 -4.86 -13.04 -13.28
N LEU A 162 -4.91 -12.05 -12.40
CA LEU A 162 -4.37 -12.11 -11.04
C LEU A 162 -5.45 -11.82 -10.01
N TYR A 163 -5.37 -12.51 -8.88
CA TYR A 163 -6.26 -12.34 -7.72
C TYR A 163 -5.45 -12.10 -6.46
N ALA A 164 -6.06 -11.54 -5.42
CA ALA A 164 -5.39 -11.14 -4.19
C ALA A 164 -4.75 -12.29 -3.40
N PHE A 165 -5.27 -13.51 -3.55
CA PHE A 165 -4.82 -14.69 -2.82
C PHE A 165 -4.59 -15.86 -3.76
N GLU A 166 -3.77 -16.80 -3.29
CA GLU A 166 -3.67 -18.12 -3.88
C GLU A 166 -4.89 -18.97 -3.51
N LYS A 167 -5.13 -20.04 -4.27
CA LYS A 167 -6.14 -21.03 -3.92
C LYS A 167 -5.52 -22.18 -3.14
N ASP A 168 -6.31 -22.72 -2.20
CA ASP A 168 -5.99 -23.97 -1.51
C ASP A 168 -6.26 -25.21 -2.41
N ALA A 169 -6.05 -26.40 -1.86
CA ALA A 169 -6.26 -27.65 -2.56
C ALA A 169 -7.73 -27.91 -2.97
N ASP A 170 -8.68 -27.30 -2.28
CA ASP A 170 -10.12 -27.39 -2.56
C ASP A 170 -10.59 -26.28 -3.54
N GLY A 171 -9.68 -25.43 -4.01
CA GLY A 171 -9.96 -24.34 -4.92
C GLY A 171 -10.58 -23.10 -4.27
N LYS A 172 -10.54 -22.97 -2.95
CA LYS A 172 -10.96 -21.80 -2.19
C LYS A 172 -9.83 -20.82 -2.02
N TRP A 173 -10.16 -19.54 -1.83
CA TRP A 173 -9.15 -18.51 -1.54
C TRP A 173 -8.52 -18.74 -0.17
N ASP A 174 -7.20 -18.81 -0.14
CA ASP A 174 -6.41 -18.89 1.10
C ASP A 174 -5.83 -17.51 1.43
N VAL A 175 -6.50 -16.78 2.32
CA VAL A 175 -6.08 -15.44 2.76
C VAL A 175 -4.72 -15.41 3.47
N ASN A 176 -4.23 -16.57 3.92
CA ASN A 176 -2.90 -16.71 4.50
C ASN A 176 -1.79 -16.79 3.44
N ARG A 177 -2.17 -16.94 2.18
CA ARG A 177 -1.27 -17.02 1.03
C ARG A 177 -1.56 -15.90 0.02
N PRO A 178 -1.06 -14.66 0.28
CA PRO A 178 -1.18 -13.57 -0.68
C PRO A 178 -0.56 -13.94 -2.03
N CYS A 179 -1.25 -13.66 -3.13
CA CYS A 179 -0.65 -13.76 -4.46
C CYS A 179 0.27 -12.55 -4.67
N PHE A 180 1.57 -12.72 -4.47
CA PHE A 180 2.53 -11.61 -4.50
C PHE A 180 2.53 -10.89 -5.84
N ALA A 181 2.34 -11.60 -6.96
CA ALA A 181 2.23 -11.00 -8.29
C ALA A 181 1.05 -10.00 -8.37
N PHE A 182 -0.11 -10.33 -7.80
CA PHE A 182 -1.24 -9.41 -7.72
C PHE A 182 -0.90 -8.15 -6.91
N TRP A 183 -0.32 -8.33 -5.73
CA TRP A 183 -0.02 -7.21 -4.85
C TRP A 183 1.04 -6.28 -5.42
N GLU A 184 2.05 -6.80 -6.11
CA GLU A 184 3.04 -6.01 -6.84
C GLU A 184 2.41 -5.28 -8.04
N HIS A 185 1.51 -5.95 -8.75
CA HIS A 185 0.76 -5.35 -9.85
C HIS A 185 -0.11 -4.17 -9.36
N LEU A 186 -0.85 -4.34 -8.26
CA LEU A 186 -1.64 -3.26 -7.65
C LEU A 186 -0.76 -2.09 -7.18
N GLU A 187 0.38 -2.37 -6.54
CA GLU A 187 1.36 -1.35 -6.15
C GLU A 187 1.88 -0.55 -7.34
N LYS A 188 2.23 -1.23 -8.43
CA LYS A 188 2.68 -0.58 -9.67
C LYS A 188 1.66 0.45 -10.17
N GLN A 189 0.37 0.14 -10.11
CA GLN A 189 -0.68 1.09 -10.51
C GLN A 189 -0.78 2.27 -9.53
N ILE A 190 -0.71 2.01 -8.23
CA ILE A 190 -0.75 3.06 -7.20
C ILE A 190 0.43 4.02 -7.36
N PHE A 191 1.65 3.50 -7.54
CA PHE A 191 2.83 4.34 -7.75
C PHE A 191 2.81 5.09 -9.08
N ALA A 192 2.34 4.45 -10.17
CA ALA A 192 2.18 5.15 -11.44
C ALA A 192 1.17 6.31 -11.36
N LEU A 193 0.07 6.17 -10.61
CA LEU A 193 -0.85 7.26 -10.32
C LEU A 193 -0.16 8.36 -9.49
N ALA A 194 0.58 7.97 -8.44
CA ALA A 194 1.29 8.90 -7.58
C ALA A 194 2.34 9.73 -8.33
N ASP A 195 3.07 9.14 -9.27
CA ASP A 195 4.05 9.82 -10.14
C ASP A 195 3.39 10.88 -11.04
N MET A 196 2.10 10.71 -11.36
CA MET A 196 1.29 11.72 -12.07
C MET A 196 0.64 12.75 -11.14
N GLY A 197 0.88 12.68 -9.81
CA GLY A 197 0.23 13.51 -8.81
C GLY A 197 -1.23 13.12 -8.53
N ILE A 198 -1.64 11.90 -8.88
CA ILE A 198 -3.00 11.40 -8.71
C ILE A 198 -3.09 10.53 -7.45
N GLN A 199 -4.04 10.85 -6.57
CA GLN A 199 -4.32 10.08 -5.36
C GLN A 199 -5.13 8.83 -5.69
N SER A 200 -4.80 7.70 -5.05
CA SER A 200 -5.54 6.44 -5.14
C SER A 200 -6.59 6.34 -4.05
N ASP A 201 -7.88 6.42 -4.41
CA ASP A 201 -9.00 6.16 -3.50
C ASP A 201 -9.34 4.66 -3.58
N LEU A 202 -8.75 3.89 -2.67
CA LEU A 202 -8.74 2.44 -2.72
C LEU A 202 -9.98 1.86 -2.04
N ILE A 203 -10.85 1.23 -2.81
CA ILE A 203 -12.05 0.54 -2.30
C ILE A 203 -11.64 -0.84 -1.80
N LEU A 204 -11.83 -1.07 -0.50
CA LEU A 204 -11.39 -2.31 0.17
C LEU A 204 -12.40 -3.44 0.00
N PHE A 205 -13.70 -3.14 0.06
CA PHE A 205 -14.78 -4.11 -0.05
C PHE A 205 -15.90 -3.64 -0.98
N HIS A 206 -16.60 -4.58 -1.58
CA HIS A 206 -17.85 -4.34 -2.30
C HIS A 206 -18.64 -5.66 -2.46
N PRO A 207 -20.00 -5.62 -2.64
CA PRO A 207 -20.81 -6.82 -2.80
C PRO A 207 -20.87 -7.37 -4.22
N TYR A 208 -20.33 -6.66 -5.22
CA TYR A 208 -20.42 -7.00 -6.65
C TYR A 208 -19.34 -7.99 -7.07
N ASP A 209 -19.52 -9.23 -6.66
CA ASP A 209 -18.50 -10.27 -6.73
C ASP A 209 -19.07 -11.60 -7.25
N LYS A 210 -18.39 -12.23 -8.19
CA LYS A 210 -18.68 -13.60 -8.66
C LYS A 210 -17.58 -14.60 -8.32
N TRP A 211 -16.51 -14.13 -7.65
CA TRP A 211 -15.30 -14.93 -7.36
C TRP A 211 -15.24 -15.39 -5.90
N GLY A 212 -16.12 -14.86 -5.02
CA GLY A 212 -16.27 -15.29 -3.63
C GLY A 212 -15.65 -14.36 -2.57
N PHE A 213 -15.02 -13.24 -2.93
CA PHE A 213 -14.41 -12.31 -1.97
C PHE A 213 -15.45 -11.66 -1.04
N SER A 214 -16.66 -11.41 -1.52
CA SER A 214 -17.77 -10.86 -0.72
C SER A 214 -18.31 -11.84 0.32
N HIS A 215 -17.94 -13.12 0.24
CA HIS A 215 -18.35 -14.18 1.16
C HIS A 215 -17.29 -14.59 2.17
N MET A 216 -16.15 -13.88 2.20
CA MET A 216 -15.12 -14.11 3.20
C MET A 216 -15.69 -13.93 4.61
N THR A 217 -15.26 -14.79 5.53
CA THR A 217 -15.60 -14.71 6.94
C THR A 217 -15.00 -13.45 7.59
N MET A 218 -15.46 -13.11 8.79
CA MET A 218 -14.87 -12.00 9.55
C MET A 218 -13.37 -12.21 9.80
N GLU A 219 -12.94 -13.43 10.09
CA GLU A 219 -11.54 -13.77 10.33
C GLU A 219 -10.71 -13.56 9.06
N GLU A 220 -11.16 -14.06 7.91
CA GLU A 220 -10.50 -13.88 6.62
C GLU A 220 -10.41 -12.39 6.24
N ASN A 221 -11.48 -11.62 6.47
CA ASN A 221 -11.48 -10.17 6.26
C ASN A 221 -10.45 -9.45 7.14
N LEU A 222 -10.28 -9.86 8.40
CA LEU A 222 -9.29 -9.28 9.29
C LEU A 222 -7.85 -9.62 8.88
N ILE A 223 -7.58 -10.84 8.42
CA ILE A 223 -6.29 -11.25 7.87
C ILE A 223 -5.95 -10.42 6.63
N TYR A 224 -6.89 -10.31 5.71
CA TYR A 224 -6.76 -9.48 4.51
C TYR A 224 -6.44 -8.02 4.84
N LEU A 225 -7.23 -7.41 5.74
CA LEU A 225 -7.02 -6.02 6.14
C LEU A 225 -5.67 -5.80 6.84
N ASP A 226 -5.24 -6.72 7.73
CA ASP A 226 -3.96 -6.59 8.41
C ASP A 226 -2.80 -6.67 7.39
N TYR A 227 -2.84 -7.61 6.43
CA TYR A 227 -1.83 -7.69 5.37
C TYR A 227 -1.80 -6.43 4.49
N LEU A 228 -2.98 -5.98 4.04
CA LEU A 228 -3.12 -4.78 3.21
C LEU A 228 -2.58 -3.54 3.93
N LEU A 229 -2.91 -3.35 5.20
CA LEU A 229 -2.44 -2.20 5.99
C LEU A 229 -0.93 -2.22 6.22
N ARG A 230 -0.35 -3.40 6.51
CA ARG A 230 1.12 -3.54 6.63
C ARG A 230 1.83 -3.12 5.35
N ARG A 231 1.21 -3.42 4.19
CA ARG A 231 1.78 -3.17 2.88
C ARG A 231 1.57 -1.73 2.40
N PHE A 232 0.42 -1.14 2.68
CA PHE A 232 0.00 0.12 2.04
C PHE A 232 -0.11 1.34 2.97
N ALA A 233 -0.20 1.17 4.30
CA ALA A 233 -0.51 2.29 5.20
C ALA A 233 0.54 3.40 5.22
N ALA A 234 1.78 3.13 4.81
CA ALA A 234 2.84 4.13 4.73
C ALA A 234 2.88 4.90 3.39
N ILE A 235 2.03 4.54 2.41
CA ILE A 235 1.95 5.20 1.11
C ILE A 235 1.03 6.42 1.22
N PRO A 236 1.56 7.65 1.14
CA PRO A 236 0.77 8.85 1.44
C PRO A 236 -0.30 9.18 0.41
N GLN A 237 -0.21 8.64 -0.80
CA GLN A 237 -1.17 8.90 -1.87
C GLN A 237 -2.43 8.01 -1.80
N ILE A 238 -2.58 7.19 -0.76
CA ILE A 238 -3.74 6.30 -0.62
C ILE A 238 -4.82 6.93 0.25
N TRP A 239 -6.05 6.91 -0.25
CA TRP A 239 -7.28 7.17 0.49
C TRP A 239 -8.01 5.85 0.73
N TRP A 240 -8.64 5.71 1.88
CA TRP A 240 -9.26 4.47 2.32
C TRP A 240 -10.78 4.53 2.18
N SER A 241 -11.33 3.87 1.18
CA SER A 241 -12.76 3.63 1.05
C SER A 241 -13.07 2.24 1.60
N MET A 242 -13.66 2.16 2.80
CA MET A 242 -13.95 0.87 3.44
C MET A 242 -14.82 0.00 2.57
N ALA A 243 -15.82 0.58 1.92
CA ALA A 243 -16.72 -0.15 1.06
C ALA A 243 -17.32 0.72 -0.05
N ASN A 244 -17.79 0.05 -1.11
CA ASN A 244 -18.58 0.67 -2.15
C ASN A 244 -20.00 0.12 -2.10
N GLU A 245 -20.99 1.01 -1.93
CA GLU A 245 -22.43 0.71 -2.03
C GLU A 245 -22.91 -0.42 -1.07
N TYR A 246 -22.91 -0.15 0.23
CA TYR A 246 -23.48 -1.00 1.27
C TYR A 246 -24.83 -0.47 1.73
#